data_1521ed9adb3c3260643787f88c394710
#
_entry.id   1521ed9adb3c3260643787f88c394710
#
_cell.length_a   1.000
_cell.length_b   1.000
_cell.length_c   1.000
_cell.angle_alpha   90.00
_cell.angle_beta   90.00
_cell.angle_gamma   90.00
#
_symmetry.space_group_name_H-M   'P 1'
#
loop_
_entity.id
_entity.type
_entity.pdbx_description
1 polymer ?
#
loop_
_entity_poly.entity_id
_entity_poly.type
_entity_poly.pdbx_seq_one_letter_code
_entity_poly.pdbx_strand_id
1 'polypeptide(L)'
;MKKLLSLLILTGTLFAQANSIFTLNPSVNSAGMGNVGIANADVKNVFHNPAFAGLNKRYQEISYVDWLPNLTDDMGYQNIIYTSSLGWSSELFYFDYGNQIEADINGLVLGDFDS
;
A
#
# COMPACT_ATOMS: atom_id res chain seq x y z
N MET A 1 30.71 12.82 -12.67
CA MET A 1 30.09 13.31 -11.41
C MET A 1 28.73 13.98 -11.62
N LYS A 2 28.56 14.96 -12.54
CA LYS A 2 27.25 15.64 -12.76
C LYS A 2 26.12 14.70 -13.16
N LYS A 3 26.37 13.69 -14.04
CA LYS A 3 25.37 12.69 -14.46
C LYS A 3 24.95 11.74 -13.32
N LEU A 4 25.86 11.42 -12.42
CA LEU A 4 25.56 10.59 -11.25
C LEU A 4 24.70 11.34 -10.22
N LEU A 5 24.98 12.63 -10.04
CA LEU A 5 24.22 13.51 -9.16
C LEU A 5 22.79 13.72 -9.68
N SER A 6 22.62 13.92 -10.99
CA SER A 6 21.28 14.06 -11.59
C SER A 6 20.47 12.77 -11.52
N LEU A 7 21.10 11.60 -11.63
CA LEU A 7 20.44 10.32 -11.44
C LEU A 7 19.98 10.12 -9.99
N LEU A 8 20.81 10.53 -9.03
CA LEU A 8 20.48 10.44 -7.60
C LEU A 8 19.32 11.37 -7.21
N ILE A 9 19.26 12.57 -7.79
CA ILE A 9 18.14 13.50 -7.56
C ILE A 9 16.86 12.95 -8.21
N LEU A 10 16.94 12.39 -9.40
CA LEU A 10 15.77 11.81 -10.09
C LEU A 10 15.18 10.62 -9.33
N THR A 11 16.01 9.76 -8.75
CA THR A 11 15.53 8.64 -7.92
C THR A 11 14.90 9.13 -6.62
N GLY A 12 15.44 10.18 -6.00
CA GLY A 12 14.89 10.77 -4.77
C GLY A 12 13.48 11.35 -4.95
N THR A 13 13.18 11.94 -6.08
CA THR A 13 11.84 12.53 -6.36
C THR A 13 10.77 11.47 -6.60
N LEU A 14 11.14 10.28 -7.10
CA LEU A 14 10.18 9.19 -7.32
C LEU A 14 9.68 8.57 -6.00
N PHE A 15 10.45 8.63 -4.93
CA PHE A 15 10.05 8.12 -3.62
C PHE A 15 9.20 9.10 -2.80
N ALA A 16 9.22 10.40 -3.14
CA ALA A 16 8.54 11.42 -2.35
C ALA A 16 7.00 11.36 -2.43
N GLN A 17 6.44 10.80 -3.50
CA GLN A 17 4.99 10.74 -3.73
C GLN A 17 4.32 9.47 -3.19
N ALA A 18 5.08 8.41 -2.97
CA ALA A 18 4.55 7.13 -2.52
C ALA A 18 4.32 7.05 -0.99
N ASN A 19 4.72 8.07 -0.23
CA ASN A 19 4.75 7.98 1.23
C ASN A 19 3.37 7.84 1.87
N SER A 20 2.32 8.40 1.29
CA SER A 20 0.95 8.30 1.82
C SER A 20 0.36 6.89 1.64
N ILE A 21 0.71 6.17 0.57
CA ILE A 21 0.26 4.81 0.32
C ILE A 21 0.88 3.83 1.34
N PHE A 22 2.14 4.04 1.72
CA PHE A 22 2.81 3.22 2.72
C PHE A 22 2.30 3.40 4.15
N THR A 23 1.45 4.41 4.40
CA THR A 23 0.78 4.58 5.69
C THR A 23 -0.51 3.77 5.79
N LEU A 24 -1.03 3.28 4.67
CA LEU A 24 -2.19 2.40 4.66
C LEU A 24 -1.80 1.06 5.30
N ASN A 25 -2.67 0.54 6.13
CA ASN A 25 -2.45 -0.77 6.72
C ASN A 25 -3.10 -1.84 5.85
N PRO A 26 -2.33 -2.61 5.10
CA PRO A 26 -2.88 -3.60 4.19
C PRO A 26 -3.40 -4.85 4.90
N SER A 27 -3.00 -5.09 6.15
CA SER A 27 -3.44 -6.24 6.92
C SER A 27 -4.73 -5.95 7.67
N VAL A 28 -5.80 -6.67 7.34
CA VAL A 28 -7.09 -6.61 8.06
C VAL A 28 -6.93 -6.99 9.52
N ASN A 29 -6.04 -7.94 9.81
CA ASN A 29 -5.74 -8.35 11.18
C ASN A 29 -5.14 -7.19 11.99
N SER A 30 -4.14 -6.51 11.46
CA SER A 30 -3.50 -5.37 12.12
C SER A 30 -4.45 -4.18 12.22
N ALA A 31 -5.26 -3.90 11.19
CA ALA A 31 -6.27 -2.86 11.19
C ALA A 31 -7.32 -3.09 12.29
N GLY A 32 -7.80 -4.33 12.43
CA GLY A 32 -8.75 -4.72 13.48
C GLY A 32 -8.18 -4.60 14.91
N MET A 33 -6.86 -4.62 15.06
CA MET A 33 -6.16 -4.39 16.34
C MET A 33 -5.75 -2.92 16.55
N GLY A 34 -6.29 -1.97 15.77
CA GLY A 34 -5.97 -0.55 15.89
C GLY A 34 -4.56 -0.21 15.40
N ASN A 35 -4.07 -0.88 14.38
CA ASN A 35 -2.74 -0.69 13.78
C ASN A 35 -1.55 -0.99 14.72
N VAL A 36 -1.73 -1.84 15.72
CA VAL A 36 -0.71 -2.18 16.73
C VAL A 36 0.22 -3.30 16.24
N GLY A 37 0.64 -3.28 14.96
CA GLY A 37 1.45 -4.34 14.38
C GLY A 37 2.93 -4.31 14.77
N ILE A 38 3.48 -3.12 15.08
CA ILE A 38 4.94 -2.94 15.29
C ILE A 38 5.42 -3.63 16.57
N ALA A 39 4.63 -3.59 17.63
CA ALA A 39 5.01 -4.11 18.95
C ALA A 39 4.68 -5.60 19.14
N ASN A 40 3.87 -6.16 18.25
CA ASN A 40 3.46 -7.56 18.34
C ASN A 40 4.32 -8.42 17.40
N ALA A 41 5.23 -9.20 17.96
CA ALA A 41 6.11 -10.10 17.21
C ALA A 41 5.33 -11.31 16.66
N ASP A 42 4.58 -11.10 15.61
CA ASP A 42 3.86 -12.14 14.88
C ASP A 42 4.14 -12.01 13.37
N VAL A 43 4.19 -13.14 12.67
CA VAL A 43 4.35 -13.20 11.21
C VAL A 43 3.23 -12.45 10.47
N LYS A 44 2.07 -12.27 11.07
CA LYS A 44 0.96 -11.47 10.55
C LYS A 44 1.28 -9.98 10.44
N ASN A 45 2.29 -9.54 11.16
CA ASN A 45 2.72 -8.14 11.19
C ASN A 45 3.99 -7.89 10.36
N VAL A 46 4.30 -8.78 9.43
CA VAL A 46 5.48 -8.67 8.56
C VAL A 46 5.51 -7.37 7.75
N PHE A 47 4.36 -6.83 7.41
CA PHE A 47 4.23 -5.53 6.76
C PHE A 47 4.84 -4.39 7.60
N HIS A 48 4.56 -4.38 8.90
CA HIS A 48 5.08 -3.35 9.82
C HIS A 48 6.56 -3.55 10.14
N ASN A 49 7.00 -4.81 10.17
CA ASN A 49 8.39 -5.14 10.46
C ASN A 49 8.79 -6.41 9.68
N PRO A 50 9.51 -6.26 8.57
CA PRO A 50 9.96 -7.38 7.74
C PRO A 50 10.81 -8.42 8.50
N ALA A 51 11.41 -8.05 9.63
CA ALA A 51 12.15 -9.00 10.46
C ALA A 51 11.28 -10.14 11.03
N PHE A 52 9.96 -9.97 11.08
CA PHE A 52 9.03 -11.01 11.51
C PHE A 52 8.92 -12.19 10.53
N ALA A 53 9.38 -12.02 9.29
CA ALA A 53 9.57 -13.15 8.38
C ALA A 53 10.55 -14.18 8.95
N GLY A 54 11.54 -13.73 9.75
CA GLY A 54 12.51 -14.56 10.45
C GLY A 54 11.91 -15.44 11.57
N LEU A 55 10.63 -15.30 11.89
CA LEU A 55 9.94 -16.22 12.82
C LEU A 55 9.71 -17.61 12.20
N ASN A 56 10.04 -17.80 10.92
CA ASN A 56 10.00 -19.06 10.18
C ASN A 56 8.61 -19.74 10.20
N LYS A 57 7.56 -18.95 10.23
CA LYS A 57 6.18 -19.42 10.16
C LYS A 57 5.61 -19.13 8.77
N ARG A 58 4.84 -20.08 8.24
CA ARG A 58 4.07 -19.84 7.02
C ARG A 58 2.83 -19.02 7.32
N TYR A 59 2.60 -17.97 6.54
CA TYR A 59 1.42 -17.14 6.63
C TYR A 59 0.97 -16.70 5.25
N GLN A 60 -0.34 -16.61 5.06
CA GLN A 60 -0.96 -16.11 3.85
C GLN A 60 -2.16 -15.26 4.25
N GLU A 61 -2.27 -14.09 3.67
CA GLU A 61 -3.42 -13.20 3.82
C GLU A 61 -3.79 -12.62 2.47
N ILE A 62 -5.08 -12.61 2.18
CA ILE A 62 -5.66 -11.83 1.08
C ILE A 62 -6.67 -10.91 1.75
N SER A 63 -6.49 -9.62 1.55
CA SER A 63 -7.37 -8.59 2.10
C SER A 63 -7.89 -7.66 1.03
N TYR A 64 -9.11 -7.20 1.23
CA TYR A 64 -9.75 -6.15 0.46
C TYR A 64 -10.32 -5.13 1.43
N VAL A 65 -10.13 -3.87 1.15
CA VAL A 65 -10.62 -2.77 1.97
C VAL A 65 -11.23 -1.70 1.07
N ASP A 66 -12.50 -1.37 1.32
CA ASP A 66 -13.12 -0.20 0.72
C ASP A 66 -12.50 1.06 1.35
N TRP A 67 -11.99 1.94 0.50
CA TRP A 67 -11.37 3.19 0.95
C TRP A 67 -12.42 4.30 0.94
N LEU A 68 -12.62 4.93 2.09
CA LEU A 68 -13.59 6.02 2.27
C LEU A 68 -15.04 5.66 1.84
N PRO A 69 -15.63 4.56 2.31
CA PRO A 69 -16.91 4.03 1.80
C PRO A 69 -18.10 4.99 1.98
N ASN A 70 -17.97 6.04 2.80
CA ASN A 70 -18.98 7.07 2.96
C ASN A 70 -18.82 8.26 1.99
N LEU A 71 -17.73 8.28 1.22
CA LEU A 71 -17.40 9.36 0.30
C LEU A 71 -17.40 8.89 -1.15
N THR A 72 -16.93 7.68 -1.39
CA THR A 72 -16.87 7.05 -2.73
C THR A 72 -17.24 5.58 -2.61
N ASP A 73 -17.87 5.04 -3.64
CA ASP A 73 -18.27 3.63 -3.69
C ASP A 73 -17.30 2.77 -4.52
N ASP A 74 -16.29 3.40 -5.12
CA ASP A 74 -15.44 2.81 -6.14
C ASP A 74 -13.93 2.84 -5.82
N MET A 75 -13.54 3.40 -4.67
CA MET A 75 -12.15 3.39 -4.23
C MET A 75 -11.87 2.25 -3.26
N GLY A 76 -10.80 1.53 -3.50
CA GLY A 76 -10.42 0.43 -2.63
C GLY A 76 -8.97 -0.01 -2.79
N TYR A 77 -8.53 -0.88 -1.91
CA TYR A 77 -7.24 -1.53 -2.09
C TYR A 77 -7.29 -3.02 -1.76
N GLN A 78 -6.45 -3.75 -2.44
CA GLN A 78 -6.27 -5.18 -2.27
C GLN A 78 -4.84 -5.46 -1.87
N ASN A 79 -4.66 -6.43 -1.00
CA ASN A 79 -3.34 -6.86 -0.59
C ASN A 79 -3.25 -8.37 -0.49
N ILE A 80 -2.13 -8.91 -0.94
CA ILE A 80 -1.78 -10.32 -0.83
C ILE A 80 -0.44 -10.40 -0.12
N ILE A 81 -0.42 -11.02 1.05
CA ILE A 81 0.81 -11.27 1.81
C ILE A 81 1.09 -12.78 1.79
N TYR A 82 2.32 -13.13 1.49
CA TYR A 82 2.83 -14.48 1.64
C TYR A 82 4.11 -14.48 2.46
N THR A 83 4.16 -15.27 3.51
CA THR A 83 5.38 -15.50 4.30
C THR A 83 5.72 -16.98 4.30
N SER A 84 6.97 -17.27 3.98
CA SER A 84 7.53 -18.61 3.93
C SER A 84 8.10 -19.02 5.30
N SER A 85 8.06 -20.32 5.58
CA SER A 85 8.83 -20.90 6.71
C SER A 85 10.35 -20.81 6.56
N LEU A 86 10.84 -20.35 5.40
CA LEU A 86 12.27 -20.16 5.14
C LEU A 86 12.78 -18.74 5.49
N GLY A 87 11.93 -17.90 6.12
CA GLY A 87 12.34 -16.59 6.59
C GLY A 87 12.27 -15.47 5.54
N TRP A 88 11.50 -15.64 4.47
CA TRP A 88 11.24 -14.59 3.49
C TRP A 88 9.73 -14.33 3.36
N SER A 89 9.39 -13.11 2.99
CA SER A 89 8.02 -12.70 2.71
C SER A 89 7.95 -11.91 1.41
N SER A 90 6.79 -11.96 0.77
CA SER A 90 6.43 -11.12 -0.36
C SER A 90 5.06 -10.51 -0.13
N GLU A 91 4.88 -9.32 -0.65
CA GLU A 91 3.64 -8.58 -0.60
C GLU A 91 3.34 -8.00 -1.96
N LEU A 92 2.08 -8.11 -2.37
CA LEU A 92 1.53 -7.44 -3.54
C LEU A 92 0.40 -6.54 -3.05
N PHE A 93 0.54 -5.26 -3.29
CA PHE A 93 -0.45 -4.24 -2.96
C PHE A 93 -0.98 -3.60 -4.25
N TYR A 94 -2.30 -3.56 -4.38
CA TYR A 94 -2.98 -2.90 -5.49
C TYR A 94 -3.98 -1.89 -4.92
N PHE A 95 -3.92 -0.67 -5.38
CA PHE A 95 -4.84 0.40 -5.01
C PHE A 95 -5.64 0.82 -6.24
N ASP A 96 -6.96 0.80 -6.10
CA ASP A 96 -7.90 1.26 -7.09
C ASP A 96 -8.39 2.66 -6.69
N TYR A 97 -8.13 3.63 -7.54
CA TYR A 97 -8.54 5.02 -7.32
C TYR A 97 -9.98 5.29 -7.80
N GLY A 98 -10.66 4.28 -8.34
CA GLY A 98 -11.98 4.43 -8.92
C GLY A 98 -12.00 5.31 -10.17
N ASN A 99 -13.19 5.68 -10.58
CA ASN A 99 -13.40 6.53 -11.74
C ASN A 99 -13.05 7.99 -11.42
N GLN A 100 -12.20 8.60 -12.22
CA GLN A 100 -11.81 9.99 -12.08
C GLN A 100 -12.55 10.84 -13.12
N ILE A 101 -13.08 11.98 -12.70
CA ILE A 101 -13.75 12.94 -13.58
C ILE A 101 -12.79 14.07 -13.87
N GLU A 102 -12.48 14.27 -15.15
CA GLU A 102 -11.77 15.46 -15.59
C GLU A 102 -12.75 16.64 -15.71
N ALA A 103 -12.49 17.69 -14.96
CA ALA A 103 -13.27 18.92 -15.03
C ALA A 103 -12.36 20.13 -15.33
N ASP A 104 -12.88 21.03 -16.12
CA ASP A 104 -12.25 22.32 -16.38
C ASP A 104 -12.32 23.22 -15.11
N ILE A 105 -11.56 24.30 -15.09
CA ILE A 105 -11.52 25.31 -14.02
C ILE A 105 -12.89 25.92 -13.70
N ASN A 106 -13.85 25.84 -14.63
CA ASN A 106 -15.24 26.28 -14.44
C ASN A 106 -16.16 25.15 -13.92
N GLY A 107 -15.61 23.94 -13.69
CA GLY A 107 -16.36 22.77 -13.25
C GLY A 107 -17.10 22.04 -14.38
N LEU A 108 -16.81 22.35 -15.64
CA LEU A 108 -17.35 21.61 -16.78
C LEU A 108 -16.64 20.26 -16.90
N VAL A 109 -17.39 19.18 -16.87
CA VAL A 109 -16.87 17.81 -17.05
C VAL A 109 -16.39 17.66 -18.50
N LEU A 110 -15.12 17.35 -18.68
CA LEU A 110 -14.46 17.14 -19.97
C LEU A 110 -14.43 15.66 -20.37
N GLY A 111 -14.41 14.77 -19.41
CA GLY A 111 -14.37 13.33 -19.59
C GLY A 111 -14.22 12.58 -18.27
N ASP A 112 -14.23 11.27 -18.36
CA ASP A 112 -13.92 10.33 -17.28
C ASP A 112 -12.75 9.45 -17.74
N PHE A 113 -11.93 9.03 -16.79
CA PHE A 113 -10.87 8.06 -17.04
C PHE A 113 -10.80 7.07 -15.87
N ASP A 114 -10.62 5.80 -16.24
CA ASP A 114 -10.41 4.71 -15.28
C ASP A 114 -8.93 4.67 -14.87
N SER A 115 -8.66 4.42 -13.63
CA SER A 115 -7.30 4.35 -13.07
C SER A 115 -6.87 2.91 -12.79
#